data_b6ddd455357925260acdb868ec7bf5d4
#
_entry.id   b6ddd455357925260acdb868ec7bf5d4
#
_cell.length_a   1.000
_cell.length_b   1.000
_cell.length_c   1.000
_cell.angle_alpha   90.00
_cell.angle_beta   90.00
_cell.angle_gamma   90.00
#
_symmetry.space_group_name_H-M   'P 1'
#
loop_
_entity.id
_entity.type
_entity.pdbx_description
1 polymer ?
#
loop_
_entity_poly.entity_id
_entity_poly.type
_entity_poly.pdbx_seq_one_letter_code
_entity_poly.pdbx_strand_id
1 'polypeptide(L)'
;MSNSPRERALAAIAALPSFAPVPALEFTVGNRLAIIGDPDVAFGWGERVQQACAVIVLATAHHHRLAALRAAHPDALVLPVDRAAIEGHAGAYRVLWECGDEQGEIACDLILDLQATPHWSGFELPVGYFAPGSDPLDQALAVLALVQLIGEWEKPRYVRFSSALCAHERNRIGGCSRCLEVCDTQAIRPSGDHVAIDPYWCQGCGDCVGVCPTGAVRFQYPRPADWSTALSAALDAWSDETPCTLLCYDERWRGALAQWEAEGGELPDHFLPLPIWRTTIFNEEWLLYALLRGVAQIVLVSAAEMEKPALLRAAAIVQTVFEALGDPYAAERVSIVCETTPEALTKRFSAPLSPYVSPGRFRFRLQTEKNDSMRLIRDALAKLAAERQVDAPVLLPSGSSWGAVAVTDRCTLCFACTGVCPTQALQAGGVFRSFNSRRRVVCNAGCAPTRVRSKQSNSLRVGIPHRKRTKL
;
A
#
# COMPACT_ATOMS: atom_id res chain seq x y z
N MET A 1 36.38 -8.70 -18.80
CA MET A 1 35.47 -9.44 -17.94
C MET A 1 34.05 -9.04 -18.35
N SER A 2 33.26 -10.00 -18.83
CA SER A 2 31.87 -9.71 -19.25
C SER A 2 31.04 -9.59 -17.99
N ASN A 3 30.60 -8.38 -17.64
CA ASN A 3 29.68 -8.18 -16.53
C ASN A 3 28.37 -8.94 -16.81
N SER A 4 27.83 -9.64 -15.81
CA SER A 4 26.55 -10.33 -15.94
C SER A 4 25.41 -9.35 -16.30
N PRO A 5 24.29 -9.80 -16.89
CA PRO A 5 23.15 -8.93 -17.15
C PRO A 5 22.69 -8.18 -15.88
N ARG A 6 22.72 -8.85 -14.73
CA ARG A 6 22.41 -8.27 -13.41
C ARG A 6 23.36 -7.14 -13.05
N GLU A 7 24.68 -7.36 -13.17
CA GLU A 7 25.66 -6.31 -12.85
C GLU A 7 25.50 -5.07 -13.74
N ARG A 8 25.26 -5.26 -15.03
CA ARG A 8 24.99 -4.13 -15.94
C ARG A 8 23.71 -3.37 -15.54
N ALA A 9 22.64 -4.09 -15.20
CA ALA A 9 21.38 -3.50 -14.77
C ALA A 9 21.52 -2.70 -13.47
N LEU A 10 22.20 -3.26 -12.47
CA LEU A 10 22.45 -2.58 -11.20
C LEU A 10 23.36 -1.35 -11.37
N ALA A 11 24.39 -1.46 -12.21
CA ALA A 11 25.25 -0.34 -12.56
C ALA A 11 24.46 0.78 -13.28
N ALA A 12 23.54 0.43 -14.16
CA ALA A 12 22.65 1.40 -14.82
C ALA A 12 21.74 2.14 -13.85
N ILE A 13 21.22 1.46 -12.82
CA ILE A 13 20.45 2.10 -11.75
C ILE A 13 21.36 3.04 -10.95
N ALA A 14 22.56 2.58 -10.56
CA ALA A 14 23.50 3.36 -9.77
C ALA A 14 24.00 4.62 -10.49
N ALA A 15 23.99 4.61 -11.82
CA ALA A 15 24.37 5.74 -12.65
C ALA A 15 23.26 6.79 -12.83
N LEU A 16 22.05 6.52 -12.35
CA LEU A 16 20.96 7.50 -12.40
C LEU A 16 21.24 8.68 -11.47
N PRO A 17 20.86 9.90 -11.87
CA PRO A 17 20.91 11.02 -10.95
C PRO A 17 19.99 10.79 -9.74
N SER A 18 20.35 11.37 -8.61
CA SER A 18 19.49 11.34 -7.42
C SER A 18 18.10 11.89 -7.77
N PHE A 19 17.07 11.18 -7.37
CA PHE A 19 15.70 11.66 -7.55
C PHE A 19 15.44 12.87 -6.66
N ALA A 20 14.55 13.75 -7.13
CA ALA A 20 14.18 14.92 -6.36
C ALA A 20 13.63 14.51 -4.97
N PRO A 21 13.97 15.24 -3.90
CA PRO A 21 13.50 14.93 -2.57
C PRO A 21 11.96 14.90 -2.52
N VAL A 22 11.41 14.10 -1.63
CA VAL A 22 9.97 14.07 -1.37
C VAL A 22 9.67 14.97 -0.16
N PRO A 23 8.46 15.54 -0.07
CA PRO A 23 8.05 16.26 1.12
C PRO A 23 8.16 15.35 2.36
N ALA A 24 8.78 15.86 3.38
CA ALA A 24 8.94 15.17 4.66
C ALA A 24 8.15 15.86 5.77
N LEU A 25 8.00 15.16 6.88
CA LEU A 25 7.48 15.66 8.15
C LEU A 25 8.63 15.62 9.15
N GLU A 26 8.87 16.75 9.77
CA GLU A 26 9.78 16.85 10.91
C GLU A 26 8.95 16.83 12.19
N PHE A 27 9.36 16.06 13.18
CA PHE A 27 8.73 16.00 14.49
C PHE A 27 9.72 15.59 15.56
N THR A 28 9.50 16.09 16.78
CA THR A 28 10.34 15.76 17.93
C THR A 28 9.58 14.83 18.86
N VAL A 29 10.21 13.75 19.25
CA VAL A 29 9.71 12.83 20.28
C VAL A 29 10.40 13.13 21.59
N GLY A 30 9.65 13.60 22.56
CA GLY A 30 10.11 13.80 23.93
C GLY A 30 10.20 12.50 24.70
N ASN A 31 10.45 12.62 26.01
CA ASN A 31 10.65 11.45 26.87
C ASN A 31 9.47 11.14 27.80
N ARG A 32 8.29 11.73 27.59
CA ARG A 32 7.09 11.43 28.40
C ARG A 32 6.47 10.12 27.91
N LEU A 33 6.60 9.07 28.72
CA LEU A 33 6.09 7.73 28.40
C LEU A 33 4.83 7.43 29.20
N ALA A 34 3.72 7.19 28.55
CA ALA A 34 2.52 6.63 29.16
C ALA A 34 2.57 5.10 29.09
N ILE A 35 2.42 4.43 30.23
CA ILE A 35 2.32 2.97 30.34
C ILE A 35 0.90 2.64 30.78
N ILE A 36 0.15 1.92 29.95
CA ILE A 36 -1.27 1.57 30.17
C ILE A 36 -1.36 0.09 30.49
N GLY A 37 -1.96 -0.29 31.63
CA GLY A 37 -2.12 -1.71 31.95
C GLY A 37 -2.30 -2.02 33.42
N ASP A 38 -2.01 -3.27 33.79
CA ASP A 38 -1.98 -3.68 35.19
C ASP A 38 -0.96 -2.87 35.98
N PRO A 39 -1.32 -2.30 37.15
CA PRO A 39 -0.47 -1.37 37.87
C PRO A 39 0.89 -1.94 38.28
N ASP A 40 0.96 -3.22 38.68
CA ASP A 40 2.24 -3.81 39.11
C ASP A 40 3.19 -4.01 37.91
N VAL A 41 2.65 -4.45 36.77
CA VAL A 41 3.44 -4.65 35.55
C VAL A 41 3.89 -3.31 34.98
N ALA A 42 2.95 -2.35 34.88
CA ALA A 42 3.25 -1.00 34.39
C ALA A 42 4.28 -0.28 35.25
N PHE A 43 4.18 -0.39 36.56
CA PHE A 43 5.14 0.16 37.50
C PHE A 43 6.51 -0.48 37.35
N GLY A 44 6.57 -1.82 37.27
CA GLY A 44 7.83 -2.54 37.09
C GLY A 44 8.59 -2.15 35.84
N TRP A 45 7.91 -1.81 34.75
CA TRP A 45 8.54 -1.24 33.55
C TRP A 45 8.91 0.23 33.75
N GLY A 46 8.04 1.02 34.40
CA GLY A 46 8.31 2.42 34.73
C GLY A 46 9.61 2.61 35.51
N GLU A 47 9.85 1.81 36.55
CA GLU A 47 11.08 1.84 37.34
C GLU A 47 12.34 1.55 36.51
N ARG A 48 12.23 0.63 35.52
CA ARG A 48 13.36 0.26 34.65
C ARG A 48 13.75 1.38 33.68
N VAL A 49 12.82 2.24 33.30
CA VAL A 49 13.04 3.30 32.28
C VAL A 49 13.06 4.71 32.83
N GLN A 50 12.87 4.91 34.16
CA GLN A 50 12.77 6.22 34.80
C GLN A 50 13.99 7.14 34.59
N GLN A 51 15.16 6.57 34.28
CA GLN A 51 16.35 7.37 33.95
C GLN A 51 16.30 7.98 32.56
N ALA A 52 15.54 7.35 31.63
CA ALA A 52 15.40 7.79 30.24
C ALA A 52 14.07 8.51 30.00
N CYS A 53 13.01 8.11 30.70
CA CYS A 53 11.65 8.58 30.47
C CYS A 53 11.00 9.16 31.72
N ALA A 54 10.23 10.24 31.54
CA ALA A 54 9.26 10.71 32.53
C ALA A 54 8.00 9.82 32.41
N VAL A 55 7.79 8.93 33.37
CA VAL A 55 6.78 7.88 33.30
C VAL A 55 5.45 8.33 33.89
N ILE A 56 4.37 7.99 33.17
CA ILE A 56 2.98 8.15 33.58
C ILE A 56 2.34 6.77 33.55
N VAL A 57 1.84 6.27 34.67
CA VAL A 57 1.14 4.99 34.76
C VAL A 57 -0.36 5.19 34.72
N LEU A 58 -1.01 4.54 33.77
CA LEU A 58 -2.46 4.50 33.59
C LEU A 58 -2.95 3.08 33.96
N ALA A 59 -3.40 2.92 35.19
CA ALA A 59 -3.77 1.65 35.78
C ALA A 59 -5.19 1.27 35.36
N THR A 60 -5.35 0.22 34.57
CA THR A 60 -6.63 -0.24 34.02
C THR A 60 -7.32 -1.32 34.84
N ALA A 61 -6.69 -1.79 35.92
CA ALA A 61 -7.21 -2.81 36.82
C ALA A 61 -6.68 -2.60 38.23
N HIS A 62 -7.19 -3.37 39.20
CA HIS A 62 -6.69 -3.43 40.57
C HIS A 62 -6.51 -2.06 41.24
N HIS A 63 -7.46 -1.13 41.01
CA HIS A 63 -7.39 0.27 41.50
C HIS A 63 -7.22 0.37 43.01
N HIS A 64 -7.65 -0.66 43.81
CA HIS A 64 -7.43 -0.74 45.23
C HIS A 64 -5.95 -0.78 45.65
N ARG A 65 -5.05 -1.17 44.75
CA ARG A 65 -3.59 -1.21 44.98
C ARG A 65 -2.90 0.12 44.76
N LEU A 66 -3.56 1.08 44.07
CA LEU A 66 -2.96 2.36 43.72
C LEU A 66 -2.56 3.22 44.92
N ALA A 67 -3.32 3.13 46.00
CA ALA A 67 -2.98 3.85 47.22
C ALA A 67 -1.62 3.43 47.79
N ALA A 68 -1.34 2.11 47.80
CA ALA A 68 -0.06 1.56 48.25
C ALA A 68 1.09 1.92 47.29
N LEU A 69 0.84 1.86 45.98
CA LEU A 69 1.83 2.21 44.96
C LEU A 69 2.18 3.70 44.99
N ARG A 70 1.20 4.60 45.14
CA ARG A 70 1.43 6.04 45.29
C ARG A 70 2.18 6.37 46.58
N ALA A 71 1.92 5.64 47.65
CA ALA A 71 2.66 5.82 48.90
C ALA A 71 4.12 5.37 48.79
N ALA A 72 4.40 4.32 48.05
CA ALA A 72 5.74 3.81 47.79
C ALA A 72 6.52 4.70 46.80
N HIS A 73 5.83 5.33 45.84
CA HIS A 73 6.43 6.12 44.76
C HIS A 73 5.74 7.49 44.64
N PRO A 74 6.00 8.42 45.58
CA PRO A 74 5.28 9.69 45.62
C PRO A 74 5.51 10.62 44.44
N ASP A 75 6.63 10.45 43.73
CA ASP A 75 6.99 11.25 42.56
C ASP A 75 6.39 10.68 41.22
N ALA A 76 5.77 9.48 41.26
CA ALA A 76 5.20 8.87 40.07
C ALA A 76 3.77 9.34 39.84
N LEU A 77 3.44 9.77 38.62
CA LEU A 77 2.08 10.07 38.22
C LEU A 77 1.36 8.75 37.91
N VAL A 78 0.44 8.36 38.79
CA VAL A 78 -0.37 7.14 38.65
C VAL A 78 -1.85 7.48 38.68
N LEU A 79 -2.57 7.13 37.65
CA LEU A 79 -3.99 7.40 37.49
C LEU A 79 -4.79 6.10 37.32
N PRO A 80 -5.95 5.97 37.98
CA PRO A 80 -6.89 4.90 37.69
C PRO A 80 -7.59 5.20 36.37
N VAL A 81 -7.80 4.18 35.54
CA VAL A 81 -8.43 4.33 34.23
C VAL A 81 -9.34 3.15 33.94
N ASP A 82 -10.63 3.41 33.76
CA ASP A 82 -11.60 2.42 33.31
C ASP A 82 -11.65 2.36 31.77
N ARG A 83 -11.49 3.53 31.13
CA ARG A 83 -11.44 3.68 29.68
C ARG A 83 -10.37 4.68 29.28
N ALA A 84 -9.68 4.37 28.23
CA ALA A 84 -8.73 5.29 27.60
C ALA A 84 -9.02 5.40 26.09
N ALA A 85 -8.96 6.62 25.54
CA ALA A 85 -8.92 6.88 24.13
C ALA A 85 -7.60 7.59 23.81
N ILE A 86 -6.93 7.19 22.74
CA ILE A 86 -5.62 7.74 22.39
C ILE A 86 -5.77 8.52 21.09
N GLU A 87 -5.26 9.74 21.09
CA GLU A 87 -5.22 10.63 19.93
C GLU A 87 -3.81 11.18 19.72
N GLY A 88 -3.54 11.77 18.56
CA GLY A 88 -2.26 12.39 18.25
C GLY A 88 -1.26 11.44 17.61
N HIS A 89 0.02 11.69 17.80
CA HIS A 89 1.14 10.95 17.19
C HIS A 89 2.37 10.98 18.11
N ALA A 90 3.42 10.25 17.76
CA ALA A 90 4.70 10.29 18.50
C ALA A 90 5.16 11.73 18.73
N GLY A 91 5.51 12.04 19.96
CA GLY A 91 5.86 13.39 20.42
C GLY A 91 4.67 14.31 20.73
N ALA A 92 3.45 13.90 20.40
CA ALA A 92 2.23 14.70 20.63
C ALA A 92 0.99 13.81 20.85
N TYR A 93 1.13 12.70 21.55
CA TYR A 93 0.01 11.88 21.95
C TYR A 93 -0.78 12.54 23.08
N ARG A 94 -2.09 12.30 23.07
CA ARG A 94 -3.02 12.65 24.14
C ARG A 94 -3.81 11.42 24.52
N VAL A 95 -3.77 11.06 25.79
CA VAL A 95 -4.59 9.99 26.33
C VAL A 95 -5.77 10.62 27.08
N LEU A 96 -6.95 10.47 26.53
CA LEU A 96 -8.20 10.84 27.17
C LEU A 96 -8.62 9.67 28.06
N TRP A 97 -8.81 9.88 29.33
CA TRP A 97 -9.11 8.83 30.30
C TRP A 97 -10.36 9.12 31.10
N GLU A 98 -11.05 8.05 31.49
CA GLU A 98 -12.25 8.05 32.34
C GLU A 98 -12.10 7.01 33.43
N CYS A 99 -12.51 7.35 34.66
CA CYS A 99 -12.59 6.43 35.79
C CYS A 99 -13.75 6.84 36.71
N GLY A 100 -14.86 6.05 36.73
CA GLY A 100 -16.10 6.43 37.38
C GLY A 100 -16.64 7.75 36.85
N ASP A 101 -16.79 8.75 37.71
CA ASP A 101 -17.24 10.11 37.35
C ASP A 101 -16.06 11.07 37.01
N GLU A 102 -14.84 10.62 37.15
CA GLU A 102 -13.66 11.41 36.85
C GLU A 102 -13.22 11.20 35.40
N GLN A 103 -12.79 12.26 34.75
CA GLN A 103 -12.23 12.22 33.41
C GLN A 103 -11.10 13.25 33.27
N GLY A 104 -10.20 12.99 32.33
CA GLY A 104 -9.12 13.92 32.10
C GLY A 104 -8.33 13.62 30.83
N GLU A 105 -7.30 14.43 30.61
CA GLU A 105 -6.41 14.30 29.46
C GLU A 105 -4.97 14.32 29.94
N ILE A 106 -4.12 13.48 29.34
CA ILE A 106 -2.68 13.45 29.57
C ILE A 106 -1.98 13.60 28.23
N ALA A 107 -1.02 14.52 28.19
CA ALA A 107 -0.11 14.63 27.06
C ALA A 107 1.14 13.76 27.31
N CYS A 108 1.48 12.92 26.33
CA CYS A 108 2.69 12.08 26.33
C CYS A 108 3.31 12.03 24.94
N ASP A 109 4.55 11.55 24.88
CA ASP A 109 5.30 11.47 23.63
C ASP A 109 5.31 10.05 23.09
N LEU A 110 5.26 9.06 24.00
CA LEU A 110 5.37 7.64 23.74
C LEU A 110 4.31 6.86 24.54
N ILE A 111 3.88 5.71 24.05
CA ILE A 111 2.88 4.87 24.71
C ILE A 111 3.31 3.42 24.67
N LEU A 112 3.29 2.77 25.84
CA LEU A 112 3.40 1.33 26.03
C LEU A 112 2.06 0.80 26.52
N ASP A 113 1.34 0.09 25.68
CA ASP A 113 0.04 -0.48 26.00
C ASP A 113 0.18 -1.97 26.35
N LEU A 114 0.05 -2.26 27.62
CA LEU A 114 0.18 -3.62 28.20
C LEU A 114 -1.19 -4.27 28.48
N GLN A 115 -2.26 -3.71 27.91
CA GLN A 115 -3.60 -4.27 28.08
C GLN A 115 -3.75 -5.58 27.29
N ALA A 116 -4.57 -6.49 27.81
CA ALA A 116 -4.93 -7.71 27.08
C ALA A 116 -5.67 -7.42 25.76
N THR A 117 -6.41 -6.31 25.72
CA THR A 117 -7.03 -5.76 24.51
C THR A 117 -6.47 -4.36 24.29
N PRO A 118 -5.43 -4.20 23.50
CA PRO A 118 -4.79 -2.92 23.29
C PRO A 118 -5.71 -1.96 22.52
N HIS A 119 -5.45 -0.65 22.65
CA HIS A 119 -6.25 0.37 22.00
C HIS A 119 -6.19 0.25 20.46
N TRP A 120 -5.01 -0.01 19.92
CA TRP A 120 -4.84 -0.37 18.52
C TRP A 120 -4.29 -1.78 18.40
N SER A 121 -4.96 -2.54 17.54
CA SER A 121 -4.52 -3.88 17.16
C SER A 121 -4.46 -3.92 15.64
N GLY A 122 -3.33 -4.30 15.08
CA GLY A 122 -3.13 -4.38 13.64
C GLY A 122 -1.68 -4.65 13.34
N PHE A 123 -1.39 -4.92 12.09
CA PHE A 123 -0.03 -5.19 11.66
C PHE A 123 0.85 -3.94 11.71
N GLU A 124 0.31 -2.80 11.31
CA GLU A 124 1.00 -1.50 11.31
C GLU A 124 0.43 -0.65 12.45
N LEU A 125 1.23 -0.43 13.48
CA LEU A 125 0.88 0.44 14.59
C LEU A 125 1.44 1.86 14.37
N PRO A 126 0.83 2.90 14.95
CA PRO A 126 1.39 4.25 14.92
C PRO A 126 2.79 4.31 15.54
N VAL A 127 3.69 5.14 15.00
CA VAL A 127 5.03 5.33 15.57
C VAL A 127 4.91 5.78 17.02
N GLY A 128 5.73 5.21 17.91
CA GLY A 128 5.75 5.55 19.34
C GLY A 128 4.63 4.94 20.16
N TYR A 129 3.77 4.09 19.58
CA TYR A 129 2.81 3.24 20.29
C TYR A 129 3.22 1.77 20.11
N PHE A 130 3.35 1.05 21.23
CA PHE A 130 3.69 -0.36 21.26
C PHE A 130 2.70 -1.13 22.12
N ALA A 131 2.27 -2.28 21.63
CA ALA A 131 1.36 -3.18 22.30
C ALA A 131 1.92 -4.62 22.25
N PRO A 132 2.98 -4.92 23.04
CA PRO A 132 3.73 -6.18 22.94
C PRO A 132 3.02 -7.39 23.55
N GLY A 133 1.84 -7.21 24.15
CA GLY A 133 1.14 -8.28 24.84
C GLY A 133 1.77 -8.64 26.19
N SER A 134 1.67 -9.93 26.59
CA SER A 134 2.06 -10.40 27.92
C SER A 134 3.46 -11.02 28.00
N ASP A 135 4.13 -11.25 26.88
CA ASP A 135 5.49 -11.82 26.88
C ASP A 135 6.52 -10.82 27.39
N PRO A 136 7.30 -11.16 28.45
CA PRO A 136 8.27 -10.22 29.02
C PRO A 136 9.40 -9.83 28.07
N LEU A 137 9.78 -10.71 27.13
CA LEU A 137 10.83 -10.42 26.15
C LEU A 137 10.31 -9.40 25.13
N ASP A 138 9.11 -9.61 24.61
CA ASP A 138 8.48 -8.67 23.68
C ASP A 138 8.25 -7.31 24.34
N GLN A 139 7.87 -7.28 25.62
CA GLN A 139 7.77 -6.04 26.40
C GLN A 139 9.12 -5.33 26.55
N ALA A 140 10.20 -6.08 26.80
CA ALA A 140 11.54 -5.52 26.91
C ALA A 140 12.03 -4.94 25.58
N LEU A 141 11.79 -5.64 24.47
CA LEU A 141 12.12 -5.17 23.13
C LEU A 141 11.31 -3.91 22.76
N ALA A 142 10.03 -3.87 23.09
CA ALA A 142 9.16 -2.72 22.86
C ALA A 142 9.65 -1.49 23.63
N VAL A 143 10.01 -1.66 24.91
CA VAL A 143 10.56 -0.58 25.76
C VAL A 143 11.88 -0.05 25.19
N LEU A 144 12.77 -0.94 24.75
CA LEU A 144 14.04 -0.54 24.14
C LEU A 144 13.80 0.26 22.86
N ALA A 145 12.88 -0.20 22.01
CA ALA A 145 12.51 0.49 20.79
C ALA A 145 11.88 1.86 21.07
N LEU A 146 11.03 1.99 22.11
CA LEU A 146 10.42 3.26 22.50
C LEU A 146 11.50 4.29 22.93
N VAL A 147 12.46 3.88 23.75
CA VAL A 147 13.55 4.76 24.22
C VAL A 147 14.41 5.25 23.04
N GLN A 148 14.63 4.40 22.03
CA GLN A 148 15.38 4.78 20.84
C GLN A 148 14.65 5.80 19.95
N LEU A 149 13.34 5.97 20.12
CA LEU A 149 12.57 6.98 19.39
C LEU A 149 12.72 8.40 19.95
N ILE A 150 13.32 8.59 21.13
CA ILE A 150 13.49 9.93 21.71
C ILE A 150 14.47 10.73 20.84
N GLY A 151 14.06 11.90 20.37
CA GLY A 151 14.89 12.80 19.56
C GLY A 151 14.13 13.45 18.40
N GLU A 152 14.89 13.97 17.45
CA GLU A 152 14.36 14.58 16.24
C GLU A 152 14.25 13.56 15.13
N TRP A 153 13.12 13.58 14.43
CA TRP A 153 12.80 12.61 13.40
C TRP A 153 12.29 13.31 12.15
N GLU A 154 12.68 12.74 11.02
CA GLU A 154 12.15 13.08 9.72
C GLU A 154 11.53 11.84 9.10
N LYS A 155 10.29 11.96 8.61
CA LYS A 155 9.65 10.88 7.89
C LYS A 155 9.04 11.39 6.58
N PRO A 156 9.11 10.64 5.47
CA PRO A 156 8.53 11.07 4.21
C PRO A 156 7.00 11.12 4.30
N ARG A 157 6.39 12.04 3.56
CA ARG A 157 4.97 11.97 3.25
C ARG A 157 4.77 10.88 2.20
N TYR A 158 4.40 9.68 2.65
CA TYR A 158 4.34 8.49 1.81
C TYR A 158 3.33 8.59 0.67
N VAL A 159 2.20 9.26 0.92
CA VAL A 159 1.13 9.38 -0.05
C VAL A 159 0.72 10.83 -0.27
N ARG A 160 0.30 11.13 -1.48
CA ARG A 160 -0.42 12.36 -1.82
C ARG A 160 -1.89 12.04 -2.05
N PHE A 161 -2.75 12.99 -1.75
CA PHE A 161 -4.18 12.90 -1.91
C PHE A 161 -4.72 14.01 -2.80
N SER A 162 -5.63 13.66 -3.70
CA SER A 162 -6.37 14.60 -4.55
C SER A 162 -7.87 14.50 -4.28
N SER A 163 -8.44 15.48 -3.61
CA SER A 163 -9.87 15.54 -3.33
C SER A 163 -10.71 15.59 -4.62
N ALA A 164 -10.19 16.21 -5.68
CA ALA A 164 -10.86 16.29 -6.98
C ALA A 164 -11.09 14.91 -7.63
N LEU A 165 -10.27 13.92 -7.33
CA LEU A 165 -10.39 12.56 -7.81
C LEU A 165 -11.08 11.61 -6.81
N CYS A 166 -11.33 12.06 -5.58
CA CYS A 166 -11.96 11.23 -4.56
C CYS A 166 -13.44 10.96 -4.90
N ALA A 167 -13.86 9.71 -4.67
CA ALA A 167 -15.22 9.26 -4.92
C ALA A 167 -15.97 8.93 -3.61
N HIS A 168 -15.54 9.45 -2.46
CA HIS A 168 -16.09 9.10 -1.15
C HIS A 168 -17.56 9.52 -1.02
N GLU A 169 -17.84 10.80 -0.95
CA GLU A 169 -19.21 11.34 -0.85
C GLU A 169 -19.47 12.44 -1.89
N ARG A 170 -18.91 12.27 -3.08
CA ARG A 170 -19.00 13.28 -4.12
C ARG A 170 -20.45 13.62 -4.45
N ASN A 171 -20.79 14.91 -4.39
CA ASN A 171 -22.16 15.44 -4.58
C ASN A 171 -23.17 14.88 -3.55
N ARG A 172 -22.75 14.60 -2.31
CA ARG A 172 -23.58 14.03 -1.23
C ARG A 172 -24.18 12.67 -1.58
N ILE A 173 -23.52 11.92 -2.45
CA ILE A 173 -23.88 10.55 -2.79
C ILE A 173 -22.86 9.66 -2.12
N GLY A 174 -23.30 8.85 -1.15
CA GLY A 174 -22.46 7.85 -0.50
C GLY A 174 -21.78 7.00 -1.57
N GLY A 175 -20.47 6.92 -1.53
CA GLY A 175 -19.63 6.34 -2.57
C GLY A 175 -18.59 5.39 -2.04
N CYS A 176 -17.33 5.66 -2.31
CA CYS A 176 -16.21 4.76 -2.04
C CYS A 176 -15.69 4.87 -0.60
N SER A 177 -15.64 3.75 0.14
CA SER A 177 -15.05 3.64 1.48
C SER A 177 -13.75 2.82 1.53
N ARG A 178 -13.28 2.30 0.39
CA ARG A 178 -12.21 1.29 0.30
C ARG A 178 -10.95 1.63 1.06
N CYS A 179 -10.47 2.87 1.01
CA CYS A 179 -9.26 3.28 1.71
C CYS A 179 -9.45 3.41 3.23
N LEU A 180 -10.68 3.67 3.69
CA LEU A 180 -11.04 3.69 5.11
C LEU A 180 -10.99 2.27 5.70
N GLU A 181 -11.46 1.28 4.92
CA GLU A 181 -11.58 -0.12 5.34
C GLU A 181 -10.23 -0.85 5.44
N VAL A 182 -9.20 -0.37 4.73
CA VAL A 182 -7.88 -1.04 4.67
C VAL A 182 -6.79 -0.31 5.44
N CYS A 183 -7.10 0.78 6.12
CA CYS A 183 -6.11 1.56 6.85
C CYS A 183 -5.97 1.04 8.29
N ASP A 184 -4.99 0.18 8.54
CA ASP A 184 -4.76 -0.42 9.87
C ASP A 184 -4.49 0.64 10.94
N THR A 185 -3.74 1.69 10.60
CA THR A 185 -3.42 2.79 11.52
C THR A 185 -4.55 3.80 11.69
N GLN A 186 -5.68 3.64 10.97
CA GLN A 186 -6.77 4.62 10.95
C GLN A 186 -6.33 6.04 10.58
N ALA A 187 -5.24 6.17 9.83
CA ALA A 187 -4.74 7.45 9.34
C ALA A 187 -5.71 8.14 8.35
N ILE A 188 -6.69 7.39 7.84
CA ILE A 188 -7.66 7.89 6.86
C ILE A 188 -9.02 8.03 7.52
N ARG A 189 -9.59 9.24 7.46
CA ARG A 189 -10.89 9.54 8.08
C ARG A 189 -11.81 10.25 7.08
N PRO A 190 -13.14 10.09 7.19
CA PRO A 190 -14.09 10.87 6.42
C PRO A 190 -13.92 12.37 6.67
N SER A 191 -14.02 13.18 5.62
CA SER A 191 -13.92 14.64 5.68
C SER A 191 -14.86 15.30 4.64
N GLY A 192 -16.16 15.31 4.91
CA GLY A 192 -17.17 15.81 3.97
C GLY A 192 -17.20 14.97 2.69
N ASP A 193 -17.10 15.63 1.52
CA ASP A 193 -17.17 14.96 0.20
C ASP A 193 -15.94 14.08 -0.15
N HIS A 194 -14.96 14.02 0.72
CA HIS A 194 -13.71 13.28 0.51
C HIS A 194 -13.18 12.68 1.82
N VAL A 195 -12.00 12.08 1.78
CA VAL A 195 -11.29 11.62 2.96
C VAL A 195 -10.14 12.58 3.29
N ALA A 196 -9.76 12.65 4.56
CA ALA A 196 -8.51 13.25 5.01
C ALA A 196 -7.52 12.15 5.38
N ILE A 197 -6.23 12.38 5.11
CA ILE A 197 -5.16 11.45 5.45
C ILE A 197 -4.22 12.18 6.41
N ASP A 198 -4.11 11.65 7.63
CA ASP A 198 -3.15 12.14 8.61
C ASP A 198 -1.75 11.60 8.27
N PRO A 199 -0.80 12.47 7.92
CA PRO A 199 0.52 12.02 7.51
C PRO A 199 1.37 11.51 8.69
N TYR A 200 1.08 11.92 9.94
CA TYR A 200 1.77 11.42 11.12
C TYR A 200 1.39 9.98 11.43
N TRP A 201 0.14 9.60 11.21
CA TRP A 201 -0.35 8.23 11.41
C TRP A 201 -0.03 7.31 10.23
N CYS A 202 0.13 7.86 9.05
CA CYS A 202 0.41 7.08 7.84
C CYS A 202 1.77 6.39 7.94
N GLN A 203 1.82 5.05 7.86
CA GLN A 203 3.05 4.25 7.86
C GLN A 203 3.56 3.88 6.46
N GLY A 204 2.89 4.35 5.40
CA GLY A 204 3.34 4.09 4.03
C GLY A 204 3.16 2.64 3.58
N CYS A 205 2.25 1.89 4.20
CA CYS A 205 2.00 0.49 3.84
C CYS A 205 1.51 0.32 2.40
N GLY A 206 0.74 1.28 1.86
CA GLY A 206 0.34 1.30 0.46
C GLY A 206 -1.04 0.74 0.13
N ASP A 207 -1.72 0.09 1.06
CA ASP A 207 -3.02 -0.53 0.81
C ASP A 207 -4.06 0.43 0.26
N CYS A 208 -4.10 1.65 0.81
CA CYS A 208 -5.01 2.69 0.33
C CYS A 208 -4.76 3.10 -1.13
N VAL A 209 -3.51 3.03 -1.60
CA VAL A 209 -3.15 3.27 -3.02
C VAL A 209 -3.60 2.08 -3.87
N GLY A 210 -3.37 0.85 -3.38
CA GLY A 210 -3.76 -0.39 -4.05
C GLY A 210 -5.26 -0.51 -4.27
N VAL A 211 -6.09 -0.07 -3.30
CA VAL A 211 -7.55 -0.15 -3.41
C VAL A 211 -8.20 1.07 -4.05
N CYS A 212 -7.48 2.20 -4.21
CA CYS A 212 -8.06 3.42 -4.76
C CYS A 212 -8.37 3.28 -6.26
N PRO A 213 -9.64 3.23 -6.66
CA PRO A 213 -9.99 2.99 -8.06
C PRO A 213 -9.75 4.21 -8.96
N THR A 214 -9.77 5.40 -8.38
CA THR A 214 -9.66 6.66 -9.11
C THR A 214 -8.26 7.23 -9.17
N GLY A 215 -7.34 6.70 -8.34
CA GLY A 215 -6.02 7.27 -8.15
C GLY A 215 -6.01 8.57 -7.34
N ALA A 216 -7.06 8.83 -6.55
CA ALA A 216 -7.10 9.97 -5.61
C ALA A 216 -5.99 9.88 -4.55
N VAL A 217 -5.64 8.66 -4.12
CA VAL A 217 -4.48 8.37 -3.28
C VAL A 217 -3.37 7.80 -4.16
N ARG A 218 -2.18 8.37 -4.11
CA ARG A 218 -1.01 7.97 -4.89
C ARG A 218 0.24 7.95 -4.01
N PHE A 219 1.17 7.06 -4.32
CA PHE A 219 2.49 7.12 -3.70
C PHE A 219 3.22 8.40 -4.03
N GLN A 220 3.87 8.95 -3.01
CA GLN A 220 4.81 10.03 -3.11
C GLN A 220 6.22 9.59 -2.70
N TYR A 221 6.31 8.52 -1.92
CA TYR A 221 7.55 7.85 -1.56
C TYR A 221 7.34 6.33 -1.46
N PRO A 222 7.96 5.54 -2.38
CA PRO A 222 8.62 5.98 -3.62
C PRO A 222 7.61 6.48 -4.66
N ARG A 223 8.04 7.41 -5.52
CA ARG A 223 7.19 7.88 -6.63
C ARG A 223 7.14 6.82 -7.74
N PRO A 224 5.96 6.54 -8.32
CA PRO A 224 5.85 5.59 -9.44
C PRO A 224 6.75 5.93 -10.62
N ALA A 225 6.92 7.22 -10.91
CA ALA A 225 7.79 7.70 -11.99
C ALA A 225 9.27 7.39 -11.71
N ASP A 226 9.74 7.58 -10.48
CA ASP A 226 11.13 7.32 -10.08
C ASP A 226 11.44 5.83 -10.17
N TRP A 227 10.55 5.00 -9.59
CA TRP A 227 10.67 3.54 -9.65
C TRP A 227 10.67 3.03 -11.11
N SER A 228 9.76 3.53 -11.93
CA SER A 228 9.70 3.12 -13.33
C SER A 228 10.91 3.61 -14.14
N THR A 229 11.53 4.70 -13.74
CA THR A 229 12.80 5.18 -14.34
C THR A 229 13.94 4.24 -13.99
N ALA A 230 14.06 3.83 -12.71
CA ALA A 230 15.07 2.88 -12.27
C ALA A 230 14.91 1.52 -12.97
N LEU A 231 13.69 0.98 -12.97
CA LEU A 231 13.41 -0.28 -13.66
C LEU A 231 13.66 -0.20 -15.17
N SER A 232 13.31 0.92 -15.82
CA SER A 232 13.61 1.10 -17.25
C SER A 232 15.10 1.10 -17.52
N ALA A 233 15.90 1.82 -16.73
CA ALA A 233 17.36 1.85 -16.90
C ALA A 233 17.97 0.45 -16.73
N ALA A 234 17.51 -0.30 -15.72
CA ALA A 234 17.94 -1.68 -15.50
C ALA A 234 17.61 -2.59 -16.68
N LEU A 235 16.37 -2.55 -17.18
CA LEU A 235 15.91 -3.40 -18.27
C LEU A 235 16.50 -3.00 -19.63
N ASP A 236 16.82 -1.74 -19.85
CA ASP A 236 17.49 -1.29 -21.05
C ASP A 236 18.98 -1.75 -21.08
N ALA A 237 19.59 -1.96 -19.91
CA ALA A 237 20.93 -2.53 -19.77
C ALA A 237 20.94 -4.08 -19.69
N TRP A 238 19.78 -4.70 -19.50
CA TRP A 238 19.63 -6.16 -19.46
C TRP A 238 19.76 -6.75 -20.88
N SER A 239 20.32 -7.98 -20.95
CA SER A 239 20.38 -8.68 -22.25
C SER A 239 18.99 -9.14 -22.68
N ASP A 240 18.70 -9.03 -24.00
CA ASP A 240 17.45 -9.52 -24.59
C ASP A 240 17.36 -11.05 -24.62
N GLU A 241 18.49 -11.74 -24.55
CA GLU A 241 18.58 -13.20 -24.63
C GLU A 241 18.25 -13.88 -23.29
N THR A 242 18.40 -13.18 -22.17
CA THR A 242 18.18 -13.75 -20.83
C THR A 242 16.86 -13.25 -20.24
N PRO A 243 15.91 -14.13 -19.90
CA PRO A 243 14.70 -13.72 -19.20
C PRO A 243 15.04 -13.06 -17.86
N CYS A 244 14.39 -11.95 -17.53
CA CYS A 244 14.59 -11.23 -16.28
C CYS A 244 13.50 -11.56 -15.27
N THR A 245 13.88 -12.09 -14.11
CA THR A 245 13.00 -12.22 -12.94
C THR A 245 13.25 -11.04 -12.00
N LEU A 246 12.26 -10.20 -11.80
CA LEU A 246 12.32 -9.08 -10.88
C LEU A 246 12.06 -9.57 -9.46
N LEU A 247 13.05 -9.49 -8.57
CA LEU A 247 12.93 -9.81 -7.14
C LEU A 247 12.79 -8.51 -6.35
N CYS A 248 11.60 -8.26 -5.81
CA CYS A 248 11.36 -7.10 -4.96
C CYS A 248 11.20 -7.52 -3.50
N TYR A 249 11.93 -6.86 -2.62
CA TYR A 249 11.91 -7.09 -1.18
C TYR A 249 12.07 -5.77 -0.41
N ASP A 250 11.48 -5.70 0.77
CA ASP A 250 11.62 -4.53 1.64
C ASP A 250 12.69 -4.78 2.74
N GLU A 251 12.97 -3.73 3.50
CA GLU A 251 14.03 -3.74 4.52
C GLU A 251 13.87 -4.86 5.56
N ARG A 252 12.62 -5.25 5.87
CA ARG A 252 12.33 -6.33 6.83
C ARG A 252 12.88 -7.68 6.39
N TRP A 253 13.10 -7.86 5.08
CA TRP A 253 13.59 -9.08 4.47
C TRP A 253 15.08 -9.08 4.18
N ARG A 254 15.72 -7.92 4.28
CA ARG A 254 17.16 -7.80 4.02
C ARG A 254 17.96 -8.72 4.92
N GLY A 255 17.60 -8.82 6.21
CA GLY A 255 18.25 -9.71 7.17
C GLY A 255 18.14 -11.19 6.78
N ALA A 256 16.94 -11.65 6.40
CA ALA A 256 16.70 -13.03 6.00
C ALA A 256 17.44 -13.40 4.70
N LEU A 257 17.47 -12.48 3.73
CA LEU A 257 18.26 -12.68 2.50
C LEU A 257 19.76 -12.70 2.78
N ALA A 258 20.27 -11.81 3.62
CA ALA A 258 21.67 -11.78 4.01
C ALA A 258 22.09 -13.06 4.78
N GLN A 259 21.20 -13.56 5.65
CA GLN A 259 21.44 -14.85 6.33
C GLN A 259 21.47 -15.99 5.32
N TRP A 260 20.51 -16.06 4.41
CA TRP A 260 20.48 -17.07 3.35
C TRP A 260 21.75 -17.06 2.49
N GLU A 261 22.23 -15.88 2.09
CA GLU A 261 23.50 -15.72 1.36
C GLU A 261 24.70 -16.17 2.20
N ALA A 262 24.74 -15.85 3.49
CA ALA A 262 25.80 -16.29 4.41
C ALA A 262 25.83 -17.81 4.60
N GLU A 263 24.72 -18.50 4.48
CA GLU A 263 24.59 -19.97 4.51
C GLU A 263 24.90 -20.63 3.15
N GLY A 264 25.39 -19.86 2.17
CA GLY A 264 25.80 -20.35 0.85
C GLY A 264 24.70 -20.31 -0.20
N GLY A 265 23.61 -19.60 0.07
CA GLY A 265 22.58 -19.30 -0.94
C GLY A 265 23.13 -18.38 -2.03
N GLU A 266 22.87 -18.72 -3.28
CA GLU A 266 23.28 -17.90 -4.42
C GLU A 266 22.07 -17.58 -5.30
N LEU A 267 21.87 -16.28 -5.54
CA LEU A 267 20.78 -15.82 -6.39
C LEU A 267 21.11 -16.09 -7.87
N PRO A 268 20.31 -16.87 -8.61
CA PRO A 268 20.56 -17.17 -10.01
C PRO A 268 20.69 -15.91 -10.88
N ASP A 269 21.46 -15.98 -11.95
CA ASP A 269 21.82 -14.83 -12.80
C ASP A 269 20.63 -14.11 -13.44
N HIS A 270 19.53 -14.81 -13.64
CA HIS A 270 18.31 -14.24 -14.20
C HIS A 270 17.50 -13.38 -13.23
N PHE A 271 17.88 -13.31 -11.96
CA PHE A 271 17.23 -12.44 -10.98
C PHE A 271 17.82 -11.02 -11.00
N LEU A 272 16.94 -10.03 -11.02
CA LEU A 272 17.25 -8.62 -10.77
C LEU A 272 16.70 -8.24 -9.38
N PRO A 273 17.53 -8.20 -8.34
CA PRO A 273 17.09 -7.80 -7.00
C PRO A 273 16.92 -6.29 -6.94
N LEU A 274 15.73 -5.83 -6.52
CA LEU A 274 15.43 -4.43 -6.28
C LEU A 274 14.85 -4.25 -4.88
N PRO A 275 15.59 -3.64 -3.94
CA PRO A 275 15.05 -3.23 -2.67
C PRO A 275 13.99 -2.14 -2.88
N ILE A 276 12.88 -2.25 -2.13
CA ILE A 276 11.78 -1.29 -2.18
C ILE A 276 11.32 -0.94 -0.77
N TRP A 277 10.57 0.13 -0.62
CA TRP A 277 10.06 0.54 0.70
C TRP A 277 9.16 -0.53 1.34
N ARG A 278 8.15 -1.00 0.60
CA ARG A 278 7.21 -2.04 1.00
C ARG A 278 6.73 -2.82 -0.22
N THR A 279 6.62 -4.13 -0.13
CA THR A 279 6.11 -4.96 -1.24
C THR A 279 4.63 -4.70 -1.53
N THR A 280 3.88 -4.24 -0.54
CA THR A 280 2.46 -3.87 -0.66
C THR A 280 2.18 -2.63 -1.52
N ILE A 281 3.22 -1.87 -1.92
CA ILE A 281 3.06 -0.79 -2.90
C ILE A 281 2.68 -1.30 -4.30
N PHE A 282 2.94 -2.58 -4.59
CA PHE A 282 2.60 -3.16 -5.88
C PHE A 282 1.09 -3.31 -6.04
N ASN A 283 0.57 -2.65 -7.04
CA ASN A 283 -0.79 -2.78 -7.51
C ASN A 283 -0.79 -3.21 -8.98
N GLU A 284 -1.95 -3.34 -9.60
CA GLU A 284 -2.06 -3.74 -11.00
C GLU A 284 -1.28 -2.83 -11.96
N GLU A 285 -1.13 -1.54 -11.65
CA GLU A 285 -0.37 -0.58 -12.45
C GLU A 285 1.12 -0.95 -12.52
N TRP A 286 1.74 -1.21 -11.36
CA TRP A 286 3.16 -1.50 -11.27
C TRP A 286 3.50 -2.90 -11.81
N LEU A 287 2.67 -3.88 -11.49
CA LEU A 287 2.85 -5.26 -11.95
C LEU A 287 2.73 -5.34 -13.48
N LEU A 288 1.66 -4.80 -14.05
CA LEU A 288 1.47 -4.77 -15.51
C LEU A 288 2.55 -3.98 -16.22
N TYR A 289 2.98 -2.85 -15.64
CA TYR A 289 4.08 -2.07 -16.18
C TYR A 289 5.36 -2.91 -16.30
N ALA A 290 5.78 -3.56 -15.22
CA ALA A 290 7.01 -4.35 -15.21
C ALA A 290 6.98 -5.49 -16.25
N LEU A 291 5.87 -6.23 -16.33
CA LEU A 291 5.70 -7.31 -17.31
C LEU A 291 5.69 -6.80 -18.76
N LEU A 292 5.00 -5.69 -19.02
CA LEU A 292 4.97 -5.05 -20.35
C LEU A 292 6.31 -4.44 -20.75
N ARG A 293 7.17 -4.12 -19.77
CA ARG A 293 8.56 -3.71 -20.02
C ARG A 293 9.50 -4.86 -20.37
N GLY A 294 9.04 -6.10 -20.23
CA GLY A 294 9.78 -7.30 -20.58
C GLY A 294 10.32 -8.11 -19.41
N VAL A 295 9.87 -7.82 -18.17
CA VAL A 295 10.11 -8.72 -17.04
C VAL A 295 9.38 -10.03 -17.28
N ALA A 296 10.07 -11.15 -17.10
CA ALA A 296 9.51 -12.48 -17.29
C ALA A 296 8.62 -12.90 -16.13
N GLN A 297 9.08 -12.64 -14.91
CA GLN A 297 8.40 -12.99 -13.67
C GLN A 297 8.70 -11.93 -12.61
N ILE A 298 7.75 -11.70 -11.73
CA ILE A 298 7.91 -10.83 -10.57
C ILE A 298 7.80 -11.70 -9.31
N VAL A 299 8.80 -11.64 -8.45
CA VAL A 299 8.83 -12.28 -7.14
C VAL A 299 8.79 -11.19 -6.07
N LEU A 300 7.73 -11.17 -5.30
CA LEU A 300 7.55 -10.23 -4.19
C LEU A 300 7.78 -10.97 -2.88
N VAL A 301 8.81 -10.60 -2.13
CA VAL A 301 9.07 -11.17 -0.80
C VAL A 301 8.34 -10.32 0.22
N SER A 302 7.33 -10.91 0.87
CA SER A 302 6.41 -10.22 1.79
C SER A 302 6.26 -11.00 3.09
N ALA A 303 6.02 -10.34 4.23
CA ALA A 303 5.84 -11.02 5.50
C ALA A 303 4.59 -11.94 5.49
N ALA A 304 4.71 -13.14 6.07
CA ALA A 304 3.64 -14.15 6.09
C ALA A 304 2.31 -13.63 6.67
N GLU A 305 2.41 -12.72 7.64
CA GLU A 305 1.27 -12.08 8.29
C GLU A 305 0.58 -11.01 7.41
N MET A 306 1.12 -10.78 6.22
CA MET A 306 0.68 -9.72 5.30
C MET A 306 0.05 -10.29 4.03
N GLU A 307 -0.87 -11.21 4.15
CA GLU A 307 -1.82 -11.46 3.06
C GLU A 307 -2.68 -10.21 2.83
N LYS A 308 -2.06 -9.18 2.24
CA LYS A 308 -2.77 -7.94 1.94
C LYS A 308 -3.73 -8.19 0.78
N PRO A 309 -5.04 -8.08 1.01
CA PRO A 309 -6.05 -8.38 -0.03
C PRO A 309 -5.86 -7.53 -1.29
N ALA A 310 -5.28 -6.33 -1.17
CA ALA A 310 -4.99 -5.46 -2.30
C ALA A 310 -3.92 -6.04 -3.24
N LEU A 311 -2.84 -6.59 -2.67
CA LEU A 311 -1.75 -7.21 -3.44
C LEU A 311 -2.19 -8.51 -4.12
N LEU A 312 -2.88 -9.39 -3.38
CA LEU A 312 -3.43 -10.64 -3.93
C LEU A 312 -4.39 -10.36 -5.09
N ARG A 313 -5.26 -9.36 -4.93
CA ARG A 313 -6.17 -8.93 -6.00
C ARG A 313 -5.41 -8.39 -7.21
N ALA A 314 -4.36 -7.59 -7.01
CA ALA A 314 -3.55 -7.07 -8.11
C ALA A 314 -2.88 -8.21 -8.89
N ALA A 315 -2.33 -9.22 -8.20
CA ALA A 315 -1.76 -10.42 -8.81
C ALA A 315 -2.83 -11.20 -9.61
N ALA A 316 -4.04 -11.40 -9.03
CA ALA A 316 -5.14 -12.08 -9.71
C ALA A 316 -5.61 -11.32 -10.97
N ILE A 317 -5.64 -9.99 -10.96
CA ILE A 317 -5.95 -9.18 -12.15
C ILE A 317 -4.89 -9.40 -13.23
N VAL A 318 -3.61 -9.38 -12.87
CA VAL A 318 -2.50 -9.63 -13.81
C VAL A 318 -2.61 -11.02 -14.40
N GLN A 319 -2.81 -12.04 -13.59
CA GLN A 319 -3.01 -13.42 -14.03
C GLN A 319 -4.15 -13.50 -15.04
N THR A 320 -5.33 -12.97 -14.70
CA THR A 320 -6.51 -12.99 -15.59
C THR A 320 -6.24 -12.30 -16.94
N VAL A 321 -5.52 -11.18 -16.92
CA VAL A 321 -5.15 -10.47 -18.16
C VAL A 321 -4.22 -11.31 -19.03
N PHE A 322 -3.20 -11.94 -18.46
CA PHE A 322 -2.24 -12.74 -19.21
C PHE A 322 -2.81 -14.08 -19.67
N GLU A 323 -3.68 -14.73 -18.88
CA GLU A 323 -4.47 -15.90 -19.31
C GLU A 323 -5.29 -15.58 -20.56
N ALA A 324 -6.01 -14.46 -20.55
CA ALA A 324 -6.80 -14.02 -21.68
C ALA A 324 -5.96 -13.69 -22.92
N LEU A 325 -4.70 -13.29 -22.73
CA LEU A 325 -3.73 -13.10 -23.80
C LEU A 325 -3.09 -14.42 -24.28
N GLY A 326 -3.54 -15.57 -23.77
CA GLY A 326 -3.05 -16.89 -24.16
C GLY A 326 -1.69 -17.25 -23.56
N ASP A 327 -1.31 -16.66 -22.44
CA ASP A 327 -0.10 -17.02 -21.72
C ASP A 327 -0.34 -18.26 -20.83
N PRO A 328 0.25 -19.42 -21.14
CA PRO A 328 0.01 -20.64 -20.36
C PRO A 328 0.64 -20.59 -18.96
N TYR A 329 1.53 -19.63 -18.71
CA TYR A 329 2.24 -19.44 -17.44
C TYR A 329 1.76 -18.18 -16.68
N ALA A 330 0.56 -17.68 -16.99
CA ALA A 330 0.03 -16.47 -16.41
C ALA A 330 0.00 -16.48 -14.87
N ALA A 331 -0.30 -17.63 -14.26
CA ALA A 331 -0.31 -17.82 -12.80
C ALA A 331 1.07 -17.66 -12.16
N GLU A 332 2.14 -17.84 -12.92
CA GLU A 332 3.51 -17.80 -12.44
C GLU A 332 4.18 -16.43 -12.66
N ARG A 333 3.51 -15.51 -13.39
CA ARG A 333 4.05 -14.18 -13.69
C ARG A 333 4.25 -13.31 -12.45
N VAL A 334 3.43 -13.52 -11.43
CA VAL A 334 3.55 -12.84 -10.15
C VAL A 334 3.51 -13.87 -9.03
N SER A 335 4.57 -13.93 -8.26
CA SER A 335 4.68 -14.82 -7.10
C SER A 335 4.90 -13.99 -5.83
N ILE A 336 4.17 -14.33 -4.78
CA ILE A 336 4.33 -13.73 -3.45
C ILE A 336 4.95 -14.80 -2.56
N VAL A 337 6.10 -14.49 -1.96
CA VAL A 337 6.86 -15.37 -1.09
C VAL A 337 6.75 -14.83 0.33
N CYS A 338 6.17 -15.63 1.21
CA CYS A 338 5.96 -15.27 2.62
C CYS A 338 6.87 -16.05 3.58
N GLU A 339 7.54 -17.08 3.08
CA GLU A 339 8.45 -17.91 3.87
C GLU A 339 9.88 -17.35 3.81
N THR A 340 10.55 -17.29 4.96
CA THR A 340 11.86 -16.64 5.15
C THR A 340 12.98 -17.57 5.53
N THR A 341 12.67 -18.86 5.73
CA THR A 341 13.73 -19.80 6.09
C THR A 341 14.70 -19.97 4.92
N PRO A 342 16.00 -20.17 5.18
CA PRO A 342 16.99 -20.38 4.13
C PRO A 342 16.63 -21.51 3.17
N GLU A 343 16.02 -22.60 3.68
CA GLU A 343 15.58 -23.73 2.86
C GLU A 343 14.44 -23.34 1.91
N ALA A 344 13.46 -22.56 2.40
CA ALA A 344 12.33 -22.10 1.59
C ALA A 344 12.80 -21.14 0.49
N LEU A 345 13.71 -20.22 0.82
CA LEU A 345 14.32 -19.31 -0.15
C LEU A 345 15.13 -20.08 -1.20
N THR A 346 15.94 -21.06 -0.79
CA THR A 346 16.70 -21.92 -1.70
C THR A 346 15.76 -22.65 -2.66
N LYS A 347 14.72 -23.30 -2.15
CA LYS A 347 13.72 -24.01 -2.96
C LYS A 347 13.05 -23.05 -3.95
N ARG A 348 12.73 -21.83 -3.51
CA ARG A 348 12.03 -20.84 -4.34
C ARG A 348 12.93 -20.28 -5.45
N PHE A 349 14.17 -19.94 -5.12
CA PHE A 349 15.08 -19.32 -6.09
C PHE A 349 15.73 -20.35 -7.02
N SER A 350 15.83 -21.62 -6.61
CA SER A 350 16.28 -22.72 -7.48
C SER A 350 15.18 -23.27 -8.39
N ALA A 351 13.92 -22.82 -8.24
CA ALA A 351 12.85 -23.26 -9.12
C ALA A 351 13.14 -22.82 -10.56
N PRO A 352 12.97 -23.72 -11.56
CA PRO A 352 13.21 -23.38 -12.94
C PRO A 352 12.26 -22.25 -13.37
N LEU A 353 12.79 -21.34 -14.20
CA LEU A 353 11.96 -20.33 -14.86
C LEU A 353 10.96 -21.03 -15.77
N SER A 354 9.70 -20.61 -15.64
CA SER A 354 8.69 -20.98 -16.64
C SER A 354 9.11 -20.44 -18.02
N PRO A 355 8.86 -21.20 -19.09
CA PRO A 355 9.18 -20.74 -20.42
C PRO A 355 8.58 -19.36 -20.65
N TYR A 356 9.43 -18.43 -21.03
CA TYR A 356 9.06 -17.03 -21.20
C TYR A 356 8.68 -16.76 -22.65
N VAL A 357 7.42 -16.50 -22.87
CA VAL A 357 6.98 -15.85 -24.09
C VAL A 357 6.93 -14.35 -23.83
N SER A 358 7.91 -13.62 -24.33
CA SER A 358 7.94 -12.17 -24.15
C SER A 358 6.65 -11.54 -24.65
N PRO A 359 5.94 -10.76 -23.82
CA PRO A 359 4.77 -10.03 -24.25
C PRO A 359 5.10 -8.86 -25.21
N GLY A 360 6.36 -8.73 -25.63
CA GLY A 360 6.87 -7.56 -26.31
C GLY A 360 7.39 -6.52 -25.31
N ARG A 361 8.44 -5.79 -25.68
CA ARG A 361 9.02 -4.73 -24.84
C ARG A 361 8.41 -3.39 -25.22
N PHE A 362 7.41 -2.96 -24.43
CA PHE A 362 6.82 -1.64 -24.59
C PHE A 362 7.67 -0.58 -23.87
N ARG A 363 8.09 0.47 -24.58
CA ARG A 363 8.90 1.54 -24.00
C ARG A 363 8.02 2.71 -23.55
N PHE A 364 7.66 2.76 -22.28
CA PHE A 364 6.98 3.87 -21.62
C PHE A 364 7.39 3.92 -20.14
N ARG A 365 6.98 4.97 -19.43
CA ARG A 365 7.20 5.13 -17.98
C ARG A 365 5.88 5.40 -17.30
N LEU A 366 5.79 5.02 -16.02
CA LEU A 366 4.64 5.38 -15.21
C LEU A 366 4.57 6.90 -15.06
N GLN A 367 3.35 7.41 -15.08
CA GLN A 367 3.06 8.83 -15.01
C GLN A 367 2.73 9.24 -13.57
N THR A 368 2.77 10.55 -13.33
CA THR A 368 2.39 11.11 -12.04
C THR A 368 0.95 10.75 -11.67
N GLU A 369 0.04 10.78 -12.63
CA GLU A 369 -1.36 10.41 -12.43
C GLU A 369 -1.62 8.95 -12.81
N LYS A 370 -2.34 8.21 -11.94
CA LYS A 370 -2.69 6.79 -12.18
C LYS A 370 -3.43 6.60 -13.51
N ASN A 371 -4.36 7.48 -13.81
CA ASN A 371 -5.18 7.36 -15.02
C ASN A 371 -4.35 7.48 -16.31
N ASP A 372 -3.29 8.28 -16.31
CA ASP A 372 -2.40 8.41 -17.47
C ASP A 372 -1.51 7.16 -17.62
N SER A 373 -0.97 6.64 -16.53
CA SER A 373 -0.24 5.36 -16.53
C SER A 373 -1.13 4.21 -17.03
N MET A 374 -2.35 4.11 -16.47
CA MET A 374 -3.30 3.05 -16.83
C MET A 374 -3.78 3.16 -18.28
N ARG A 375 -3.80 4.36 -18.86
CA ARG A 375 -4.07 4.55 -20.30
C ARG A 375 -2.94 3.95 -21.15
N LEU A 376 -1.68 4.24 -20.81
CA LEU A 376 -0.53 3.68 -21.52
C LEU A 376 -0.48 2.15 -21.42
N ILE A 377 -0.73 1.61 -20.23
CA ILE A 377 -0.81 0.17 -19.98
C ILE A 377 -1.92 -0.45 -20.83
N ARG A 378 -3.11 0.14 -20.86
CA ARG A 378 -4.22 -0.36 -21.65
C ARG A 378 -3.93 -0.32 -23.14
N ASP A 379 -3.30 0.75 -23.63
CA ASP A 379 -2.94 0.88 -25.05
C ASP A 379 -1.89 -0.19 -25.45
N ALA A 380 -0.93 -0.50 -24.55
CA ALA A 380 0.02 -1.59 -24.73
C ALA A 380 -0.66 -2.97 -24.74
N LEU A 381 -1.57 -3.22 -23.77
CA LEU A 381 -2.35 -4.46 -23.73
C LEU A 381 -3.25 -4.63 -24.97
N ALA A 382 -3.87 -3.55 -25.44
CA ALA A 382 -4.71 -3.59 -26.65
C ALA A 382 -3.88 -3.94 -27.90
N LYS A 383 -2.65 -3.41 -28.01
CA LYS A 383 -1.73 -3.78 -29.08
C LYS A 383 -1.37 -5.25 -29.01
N LEU A 384 -1.02 -5.74 -27.82
CA LEU A 384 -0.65 -7.13 -27.58
C LEU A 384 -1.82 -8.09 -27.89
N ALA A 385 -3.04 -7.72 -27.49
CA ALA A 385 -4.25 -8.48 -27.81
C ALA A 385 -4.50 -8.56 -29.32
N ALA A 386 -4.28 -7.45 -30.04
CA ALA A 386 -4.38 -7.43 -31.50
C ALA A 386 -3.35 -8.36 -32.18
N GLU A 387 -2.10 -8.32 -31.71
CA GLU A 387 -1.02 -9.18 -32.22
C GLU A 387 -1.33 -10.68 -31.97
N ARG A 388 -2.00 -10.99 -30.86
CA ARG A 388 -2.40 -12.36 -30.48
C ARG A 388 -3.81 -12.75 -30.92
N GLN A 389 -4.50 -11.90 -31.66
CA GLN A 389 -5.86 -12.12 -32.18
C GLN A 389 -6.91 -12.40 -31.09
N VAL A 390 -6.76 -11.72 -29.93
CA VAL A 390 -7.71 -11.82 -28.80
C VAL A 390 -8.75 -10.72 -28.94
N ASP A 391 -9.98 -11.08 -29.31
CA ASP A 391 -11.10 -10.14 -29.51
C ASP A 391 -12.15 -10.19 -28.38
N ALA A 392 -12.13 -11.24 -27.56
CA ALA A 392 -13.13 -11.45 -26.52
C ALA A 392 -12.94 -10.48 -25.35
N PRO A 393 -14.05 -9.98 -24.76
CA PRO A 393 -13.96 -9.19 -23.54
C PRO A 393 -13.49 -10.06 -22.36
N VAL A 394 -12.58 -9.53 -21.54
CA VAL A 394 -12.02 -10.19 -20.38
C VAL A 394 -12.79 -9.78 -19.13
N LEU A 395 -13.27 -10.76 -18.37
CA LEU A 395 -13.89 -10.52 -17.05
C LEU A 395 -12.81 -10.46 -15.99
N LEU A 396 -12.65 -9.29 -15.36
CA LEU A 396 -11.68 -9.11 -14.30
C LEU A 396 -12.26 -9.45 -12.92
N PRO A 397 -11.41 -9.86 -11.97
CA PRO A 397 -11.81 -10.09 -10.58
C PRO A 397 -12.53 -8.89 -9.96
N SER A 398 -13.42 -9.16 -9.01
CA SER A 398 -14.14 -8.10 -8.29
C SER A 398 -13.16 -7.17 -7.58
N GLY A 399 -13.49 -5.88 -7.53
CA GLY A 399 -12.62 -4.87 -6.94
C GLY A 399 -11.56 -4.32 -7.89
N SER A 400 -11.46 -4.81 -9.13
CA SER A 400 -10.63 -4.17 -10.15
C SER A 400 -10.93 -2.68 -10.28
N SER A 401 -9.89 -1.86 -10.50
CA SER A 401 -10.05 -0.45 -10.82
C SER A 401 -10.52 -0.22 -12.26
N TRP A 402 -10.49 -1.25 -13.10
CA TRP A 402 -10.93 -1.20 -14.49
C TRP A 402 -12.36 -1.70 -14.64
N GLY A 403 -13.12 -1.06 -15.54
CA GLY A 403 -14.46 -1.44 -15.85
C GLY A 403 -14.95 -0.80 -17.15
N ALA A 404 -16.12 -1.24 -17.60
CA ALA A 404 -16.79 -0.66 -18.73
C ALA A 404 -18.22 -0.22 -18.35
N VAL A 405 -18.72 0.82 -19.01
CA VAL A 405 -20.09 1.31 -18.85
C VAL A 405 -20.87 1.03 -20.12
N ALA A 406 -22.04 0.40 -19.95
CA ALA A 406 -23.02 0.27 -21.01
C ALA A 406 -24.20 1.21 -20.75
N VAL A 407 -24.60 1.98 -21.76
CA VAL A 407 -25.77 2.86 -21.70
C VAL A 407 -26.95 2.06 -22.26
N THR A 408 -28.04 1.99 -21.50
CA THR A 408 -29.28 1.31 -21.89
C THR A 408 -30.30 2.29 -22.46
N ASP A 409 -31.35 1.79 -23.10
CA ASP A 409 -32.46 2.59 -23.67
C ASP A 409 -33.23 3.39 -22.59
N ARG A 410 -33.04 3.09 -21.31
CA ARG A 410 -33.59 3.86 -20.19
C ARG A 410 -32.83 5.16 -19.93
N CYS A 411 -31.76 5.44 -20.64
CA CYS A 411 -30.97 6.65 -20.47
C CYS A 411 -31.75 7.85 -21.03
N THR A 412 -32.07 8.80 -20.16
CA THR A 412 -32.76 10.06 -20.52
C THR A 412 -31.79 11.15 -21.02
N LEU A 413 -30.51 10.84 -21.19
CA LEU A 413 -29.45 11.81 -21.56
C LEU A 413 -29.41 13.05 -20.63
N CYS A 414 -29.69 12.88 -19.35
CA CYS A 414 -29.63 13.96 -18.35
C CYS A 414 -28.19 14.36 -17.97
N PHE A 415 -27.19 13.59 -18.38
CA PHE A 415 -25.75 13.81 -18.12
C PHE A 415 -25.33 13.88 -16.64
N ALA A 416 -26.19 13.57 -15.69
CA ALA A 416 -25.84 13.55 -14.27
C ALA A 416 -24.62 12.64 -13.97
N CYS A 417 -24.48 11.54 -14.70
CA CYS A 417 -23.32 10.63 -14.57
C CYS A 417 -22.00 11.28 -14.98
N THR A 418 -22.00 12.26 -15.88
CA THR A 418 -20.77 12.98 -16.27
C THR A 418 -20.27 13.89 -15.15
N GLY A 419 -21.19 14.49 -14.40
CA GLY A 419 -20.86 15.36 -13.27
C GLY A 419 -20.31 14.60 -12.06
N VAL A 420 -20.77 13.36 -11.82
CA VAL A 420 -20.32 12.54 -10.69
C VAL A 420 -19.09 11.67 -11.00
N CYS A 421 -18.66 11.60 -12.26
CA CYS A 421 -17.50 10.79 -12.65
C CYS A 421 -16.19 11.49 -12.28
N PRO A 422 -15.45 11.05 -11.25
CA PRO A 422 -14.25 11.76 -10.78
C PRO A 422 -13.11 11.73 -11.79
N THR A 423 -13.05 10.72 -12.64
CA THR A 423 -12.01 10.57 -13.67
C THR A 423 -12.42 11.18 -15.02
N GLN A 424 -13.61 11.79 -15.12
CA GLN A 424 -14.16 12.33 -16.35
C GLN A 424 -14.18 11.32 -17.53
N ALA A 425 -14.29 10.03 -17.18
CA ALA A 425 -14.38 8.96 -18.18
C ALA A 425 -15.72 9.01 -18.95
N LEU A 426 -16.74 9.61 -18.35
CA LEU A 426 -18.04 9.85 -18.94
C LEU A 426 -18.14 11.32 -19.32
N GLN A 427 -18.44 11.59 -20.59
CA GLN A 427 -18.55 12.95 -21.12
C GLN A 427 -19.81 13.12 -21.97
N ALA A 428 -20.36 14.31 -22.01
CA ALA A 428 -21.39 14.64 -22.97
C ALA A 428 -20.79 14.64 -24.39
N GLY A 429 -21.48 14.06 -25.34
CA GLY A 429 -21.09 14.08 -26.77
C GLY A 429 -21.38 15.44 -27.41
N GLY A 430 -20.77 15.72 -28.57
CA GLY A 430 -20.84 17.00 -29.29
C GLY A 430 -22.25 17.45 -29.70
N VAL A 431 -22.40 18.07 -30.88
CA VAL A 431 -23.53 18.88 -31.37
C VAL A 431 -24.95 18.29 -31.23
N PHE A 432 -25.08 16.97 -31.13
CA PHE A 432 -26.34 16.31 -30.78
C PHE A 432 -26.25 15.79 -29.34
N ARG A 433 -27.32 15.87 -28.56
CA ARG A 433 -27.39 15.28 -27.22
C ARG A 433 -27.11 13.77 -27.30
N SER A 434 -25.87 13.42 -27.30
CA SER A 434 -25.39 12.04 -27.33
C SER A 434 -24.43 11.81 -26.15
N PHE A 435 -24.40 10.60 -25.69
CA PHE A 435 -23.46 10.16 -24.67
C PHE A 435 -22.18 9.68 -25.37
N ASN A 436 -21.07 10.34 -25.14
CA ASN A 436 -19.76 9.89 -25.59
C ASN A 436 -19.00 9.27 -24.42
N SER A 437 -19.02 7.97 -24.29
CA SER A 437 -18.04 7.27 -23.47
C SER A 437 -16.72 7.31 -24.25
N ARG A 438 -15.87 8.31 -23.99
CA ARG A 438 -14.47 8.07 -24.31
C ARG A 438 -14.12 6.76 -23.61
N ARG A 439 -13.58 5.78 -24.35
CA ARG A 439 -13.11 4.50 -23.82
C ARG A 439 -11.92 4.70 -22.86
N ARG A 440 -12.11 5.59 -21.88
CA ARG A 440 -11.20 5.78 -20.76
C ARG A 440 -11.65 4.84 -19.66
N VAL A 441 -10.71 4.34 -18.94
CA VAL A 441 -10.91 3.56 -17.74
C VAL A 441 -12.01 4.19 -16.90
N VAL A 442 -13.18 3.58 -16.88
CA VAL A 442 -14.23 3.95 -15.93
C VAL A 442 -13.84 3.28 -14.63
N CYS A 443 -13.37 4.07 -13.67
CA CYS A 443 -13.09 3.52 -12.37
C CYS A 443 -14.37 2.98 -11.75
N ASN A 444 -14.27 1.76 -11.24
CA ASN A 444 -15.36 1.07 -10.55
C ASN A 444 -15.52 1.62 -9.12
N ALA A 445 -15.77 2.93 -9.00
CA ALA A 445 -15.82 3.64 -7.73
C ALA A 445 -17.18 3.55 -7.01
N GLY A 446 -18.12 2.77 -7.55
CA GLY A 446 -19.45 2.65 -6.94
C GLY A 446 -20.34 3.88 -7.05
N CYS A 447 -19.80 5.03 -7.47
CA CYS A 447 -20.54 6.31 -7.50
C CYS A 447 -21.53 6.43 -8.67
N ALA A 448 -21.43 5.58 -9.69
CA ALA A 448 -22.29 5.65 -10.87
C ALA A 448 -23.54 4.74 -10.85
N PRO A 449 -23.71 3.73 -9.97
CA PRO A 449 -24.75 2.72 -10.15
C PRO A 449 -26.16 3.16 -9.81
N THR A 450 -26.35 4.22 -9.04
CA THR A 450 -27.68 4.53 -8.48
C THR A 450 -28.65 5.15 -9.48
N ARG A 451 -28.18 5.58 -10.64
CA ARG A 451 -29.06 6.16 -11.69
C ARG A 451 -28.84 5.62 -13.09
N VAL A 452 -27.72 4.97 -13.36
CA VAL A 452 -27.52 4.18 -14.59
C VAL A 452 -27.53 2.72 -14.15
N ARG A 453 -28.63 1.99 -14.37
CA ARG A 453 -28.63 0.55 -14.14
C ARG A 453 -27.63 -0.08 -15.12
N SER A 454 -26.36 -0.09 -14.74
CA SER A 454 -25.37 -0.94 -15.36
C SER A 454 -25.60 -2.36 -14.84
N LYS A 455 -25.70 -3.35 -15.72
CA LYS A 455 -25.28 -4.68 -15.29
C LYS A 455 -23.82 -4.49 -14.89
N GLN A 456 -23.49 -4.75 -13.63
CA GLN A 456 -22.11 -4.81 -13.16
C GLN A 456 -21.42 -5.97 -13.88
N SER A 457 -20.98 -5.73 -15.10
CA SER A 457 -20.03 -6.61 -15.74
C SER A 457 -18.65 -5.95 -15.53
N ASN A 458 -17.85 -6.53 -14.65
CA ASN A 458 -16.42 -6.25 -14.55
C ASN A 458 -15.71 -6.76 -15.82
N SER A 459 -16.04 -6.20 -16.98
CA SER A 459 -15.45 -6.64 -18.24
C SER A 459 -14.49 -5.57 -18.75
N LEU A 460 -13.22 -5.92 -18.85
CA LEU A 460 -12.26 -5.20 -19.66
C LEU A 460 -12.52 -5.61 -21.12
N ARG A 461 -13.09 -4.75 -21.93
CA ARG A 461 -12.99 -4.92 -23.37
C ARG A 461 -11.59 -4.43 -23.78
N VAL A 462 -10.68 -5.37 -23.98
CA VAL A 462 -9.48 -5.14 -24.78
C VAL A 462 -9.97 -5.06 -26.24
N GLY A 463 -10.64 -3.95 -26.57
CA GLY A 463 -11.29 -3.81 -27.86
C GLY A 463 -10.45 -2.98 -28.81
N ILE A 464 -10.11 -3.58 -29.94
CA ILE A 464 -9.59 -2.93 -31.14
C ILE A 464 -10.66 -1.94 -31.64
N PRO A 465 -10.28 -0.71 -32.04
CA PRO A 465 -11.21 0.18 -32.71
C PRO A 465 -11.53 -0.38 -34.09
N HIS A 466 -12.70 -0.95 -34.28
CA HIS A 466 -13.23 -1.16 -35.62
C HIS A 466 -13.33 0.21 -36.32
N ARG A 467 -12.48 0.44 -37.32
CA ARG A 467 -12.72 1.47 -38.33
C ARG A 467 -14.04 1.05 -39.02
N LYS A 468 -15.13 1.74 -38.72
CA LYS A 468 -16.29 1.76 -39.61
C LYS A 468 -15.76 2.28 -40.95
N ARG A 469 -15.75 1.41 -41.96
CA ARG A 469 -15.69 1.81 -43.36
C ARG A 469 -16.91 2.69 -43.58
N THR A 470 -16.73 3.97 -43.75
CA THR A 470 -17.72 4.86 -44.34
C THR A 470 -17.87 4.42 -45.78
N LYS A 471 -18.99 3.77 -46.13
CA LYS A 471 -19.44 3.75 -47.51
C LYS A 471 -20.03 5.13 -47.79
N LEU A 472 -19.56 5.70 -48.87
CA LEU A 472 -20.14 6.85 -49.56
C LEU A 472 -21.65 6.80 -49.66
#